data_62455d1d7735072cea04724497b56b9f
#
_entry.id   62455d1d7735072cea04724497b56b9f
#
_cell.length_a   1.000
_cell.length_b   1.000
_cell.length_c   1.000
_cell.angle_alpha   90.00
_cell.angle_beta   90.00
_cell.angle_gamma   90.00
#
_symmetry.space_group_name_H-M   'P 1'
#
loop_
_entity.id
_entity.type
_entity.pdbx_description
1 polymer ?
#
loop_
_entity_poly.entity_id
_entity_poly.type
_entity_poly.pdbx_seq_one_letter_code
_entity_poly.pdbx_strand_id
1 'polypeptide(L)'
;QLHHYNMIAEQRDILGKIVALAEREKPDAVLIAGDIYDTPVPSAEAVSVFDEFLTALNDLEPEVTVCIIAGNHDSAKRIDFASDILAKHRVMIAGMPPLTREETIRKVSFFDAYGEVCIYLLPFVKPSYVRNLNDSDITTYDEAVRLVIERENIDTAKRNILVSHQFYTAAGREPETSDSEIRMVGGIENVDTAVLEPFDYAA
;
A
#
# COMPACT_ATOMS: atom_id res chain seq x y z
N GLN A 1 3.48 -15.90 12.48
CA GLN A 1 4.22 -16.78 13.42
C GLN A 1 5.71 -16.66 13.16
N LEU A 2 6.48 -16.20 14.13
CA LEU A 2 7.93 -16.20 14.04
C LEU A 2 8.46 -17.50 14.74
N HIS A 3 9.12 -18.39 13.99
CA HIS A 3 9.68 -19.65 14.50
C HIS A 3 8.70 -20.48 15.36
N HIS A 4 7.43 -20.59 14.94
CA HIS A 4 6.34 -21.30 15.63
C HIS A 4 5.81 -20.60 16.90
N TYR A 5 6.29 -19.41 17.26
CA TYR A 5 5.70 -18.62 18.35
C TYR A 5 4.45 -17.87 17.86
N ASN A 6 3.42 -17.89 18.70
CA ASN A 6 2.24 -17.05 18.47
C ASN A 6 2.56 -15.61 18.89
N MET A 7 2.56 -14.68 17.94
CA MET A 7 2.91 -13.26 18.15
C MET A 7 1.67 -12.36 18.29
N ILE A 8 0.49 -12.92 18.51
CA ILE A 8 -0.76 -12.14 18.53
C ILE A 8 -0.78 -11.10 19.66
N ALA A 9 -0.27 -11.47 20.83
CA ALA A 9 -0.23 -10.56 21.97
C ALA A 9 0.71 -9.36 21.69
N GLU A 10 1.87 -9.61 21.12
CA GLU A 10 2.84 -8.59 20.72
C GLU A 10 2.30 -7.71 19.60
N GLN A 11 1.57 -8.29 18.64
CA GLN A 11 0.92 -7.52 17.59
C GLN A 11 -0.18 -6.60 18.14
N ARG A 12 -1.02 -7.08 19.03
CA ARG A 12 -2.01 -6.23 19.72
C ARG A 12 -1.35 -5.09 20.50
N ASP A 13 -0.25 -5.37 21.21
CA ASP A 13 0.49 -4.35 21.96
C ASP A 13 1.04 -3.26 21.03
N ILE A 14 1.70 -3.64 19.92
CA ILE A 14 2.27 -2.66 18.98
C ILE A 14 1.20 -1.87 18.24
N LEU A 15 0.12 -2.52 17.78
CA LEU A 15 -0.99 -1.85 17.12
C LEU A 15 -1.70 -0.88 18.08
N GLY A 16 -1.89 -1.26 19.35
CA GLY A 16 -2.39 -0.35 20.39
C GLY A 16 -1.50 0.88 20.61
N LYS A 17 -0.18 0.70 20.57
CA LYS A 17 0.78 1.84 20.63
C LYS A 17 0.69 2.74 19.39
N ILE A 18 0.44 2.17 18.21
CA ILE A 18 0.23 2.96 16.99
C ILE A 18 -1.05 3.79 17.09
N VAL A 19 -2.15 3.21 17.60
CA VAL A 19 -3.41 3.94 17.84
C VAL A 19 -3.17 5.09 18.84
N ALA A 20 -2.50 4.84 19.97
CA ALA A 20 -2.17 5.87 20.96
C ALA A 20 -1.27 6.97 20.38
N LEU A 21 -0.36 6.61 19.47
CA LEU A 21 0.45 7.58 18.73
C LEU A 21 -0.43 8.45 17.81
N ALA A 22 -1.34 7.83 17.03
CA ALA A 22 -2.25 8.55 16.16
C ALA A 22 -3.18 9.49 16.95
N GLU A 23 -3.70 9.05 18.10
CA GLU A 23 -4.50 9.88 19.01
C GLU A 23 -3.76 11.14 19.48
N ARG A 24 -2.46 10.99 19.79
CA ARG A 24 -1.61 12.09 20.25
C ARG A 24 -1.23 13.04 19.12
N GLU A 25 -0.78 12.51 17.97
CA GLU A 25 -0.27 13.28 16.84
C GLU A 25 -1.38 13.86 15.96
N LYS A 26 -2.58 13.28 16.01
CA LYS A 26 -3.78 13.71 15.26
C LYS A 26 -3.50 13.87 13.75
N PRO A 27 -3.00 12.83 13.08
CA PRO A 27 -2.73 12.91 11.65
C PRO A 27 -4.03 12.99 10.85
N ASP A 28 -3.99 13.63 9.67
CA ASP A 28 -5.11 13.61 8.71
C ASP A 28 -5.31 12.23 8.09
N ALA A 29 -4.23 11.45 7.94
CA ALA A 29 -4.25 10.10 7.40
C ALA A 29 -3.26 9.16 8.08
N VAL A 30 -3.63 7.87 8.15
CA VAL A 30 -2.75 6.74 8.46
C VAL A 30 -2.57 5.90 7.21
N LEU A 31 -1.32 5.67 6.78
CA LEU A 31 -0.99 4.92 5.58
C LEU A 31 -0.50 3.51 5.97
N ILE A 32 -1.13 2.48 5.43
CA ILE A 32 -0.77 1.08 5.63
C ILE A 32 -0.30 0.53 4.27
N ALA A 33 1.02 0.38 4.14
CA ALA A 33 1.69 0.16 2.87
C ALA A 33 1.86 -1.33 2.51
N GLY A 34 0.83 -2.14 2.69
CA GLY A 34 0.80 -3.54 2.26
C GLY A 34 1.23 -4.54 3.32
N ASP A 35 1.19 -5.83 2.95
CA ASP A 35 1.48 -6.99 3.80
C ASP A 35 0.72 -6.95 5.13
N ILE A 36 -0.59 -6.72 5.01
CA ILE A 36 -1.53 -6.73 6.14
C ILE A 36 -1.46 -8.07 6.85
N TYR A 37 -1.29 -9.13 6.07
CA TYR A 37 -1.17 -10.50 6.54
C TYR A 37 0.06 -11.18 5.96
N ASP A 38 0.69 -12.04 6.76
CA ASP A 38 1.84 -12.86 6.37
C ASP A 38 1.51 -13.90 5.26
N THR A 39 0.22 -14.21 5.08
CA THR A 39 -0.25 -15.19 4.10
C THR A 39 -1.57 -14.79 3.45
N PRO A 40 -1.85 -15.23 2.21
CA PRO A 40 -3.10 -14.91 1.51
C PRO A 40 -4.38 -15.43 2.21
N VAL A 41 -4.24 -16.40 3.12
CA VAL A 41 -5.33 -16.93 3.93
C VAL A 41 -4.96 -16.80 5.41
N PRO A 42 -5.21 -15.63 6.01
CA PRO A 42 -4.89 -15.37 7.40
C PRO A 42 -5.74 -16.23 8.35
N SER A 43 -5.25 -16.44 9.57
CA SER A 43 -6.06 -17.02 10.65
C SER A 43 -7.20 -16.09 11.04
N ALA A 44 -8.29 -16.64 11.55
CA ALA A 44 -9.41 -15.85 12.08
C ALA A 44 -8.96 -14.87 13.18
N GLU A 45 -7.97 -15.28 13.98
CA GLU A 45 -7.40 -14.46 15.04
C GLU A 45 -6.64 -13.25 14.47
N ALA A 46 -5.85 -13.42 13.39
CA ALA A 46 -5.17 -12.32 12.71
C ALA A 46 -6.18 -11.34 12.10
N VAL A 47 -7.28 -11.85 11.53
CA VAL A 47 -8.36 -10.99 11.01
C VAL A 47 -9.01 -10.19 12.14
N SER A 48 -9.28 -10.81 13.30
CA SER A 48 -9.84 -10.09 14.46
C SER A 48 -8.91 -8.99 14.98
N VAL A 49 -7.59 -9.23 15.02
CA VAL A 49 -6.60 -8.23 15.44
C VAL A 49 -6.60 -7.02 14.49
N PHE A 50 -6.69 -7.26 13.19
CA PHE A 50 -6.74 -6.19 12.22
C PHE A 50 -8.06 -5.41 12.28
N ASP A 51 -9.19 -6.10 12.47
CA ASP A 51 -10.51 -5.48 12.67
C ASP A 51 -10.54 -4.59 13.93
N GLU A 52 -10.02 -5.08 15.06
CA GLU A 52 -9.85 -4.31 16.29
C GLU A 52 -9.01 -3.03 16.06
N PHE A 53 -7.93 -3.15 15.30
CA PHE A 53 -7.05 -2.03 14.98
C PHE A 53 -7.73 -0.97 14.09
N LEU A 54 -8.41 -1.42 13.01
CA LEU A 54 -9.15 -0.51 12.14
C LEU A 54 -10.28 0.20 12.87
N THR A 55 -11.01 -0.52 13.72
CA THR A 55 -12.07 0.05 14.56
C THR A 55 -11.50 1.13 15.47
N ALA A 56 -10.40 0.83 16.16
CA ALA A 56 -9.77 1.80 17.06
C ALA A 56 -9.26 3.05 16.33
N LEU A 57 -8.74 2.92 15.11
CA LEU A 57 -8.35 4.08 14.29
C LEU A 57 -9.57 4.89 13.83
N ASN A 58 -10.68 4.21 13.45
CA ASN A 58 -11.89 4.87 13.00
C ASN A 58 -12.61 5.64 14.12
N ASP A 59 -12.42 5.21 15.37
CA ASP A 59 -13.01 5.83 16.56
C ASP A 59 -12.22 7.04 17.09
N LEU A 60 -11.08 7.39 16.46
CA LEU A 60 -10.27 8.54 16.89
C LEU A 60 -10.97 9.88 16.64
N GLU A 61 -10.72 10.84 17.53
CA GLU A 61 -11.16 12.24 17.43
C GLU A 61 -9.95 13.20 17.52
N PRO A 62 -9.72 14.06 16.52
CA PRO A 62 -10.48 14.22 15.27
C PRO A 62 -10.39 12.97 14.39
N GLU A 63 -11.37 12.83 13.51
CA GLU A 63 -11.49 11.73 12.58
C GLU A 63 -10.25 11.61 11.67
N VAL A 64 -9.71 10.40 11.53
CA VAL A 64 -8.56 10.09 10.66
C VAL A 64 -9.01 9.31 9.43
N THR A 65 -8.38 9.54 8.28
CA THR A 65 -8.56 8.69 7.10
C THR A 65 -7.53 7.56 7.12
N VAL A 66 -7.97 6.31 6.98
CA VAL A 66 -7.07 5.16 6.89
C VAL A 66 -6.94 4.75 5.43
N CYS A 67 -5.72 4.79 4.89
CA CYS A 67 -5.41 4.40 3.51
C CYS A 67 -4.63 3.09 3.52
N ILE A 68 -5.14 2.07 2.83
CA ILE A 68 -4.62 0.70 2.85
C ILE A 68 -4.36 0.22 1.43
N ILE A 69 -3.22 -0.40 1.20
CA ILE A 69 -2.96 -1.16 -0.02
C ILE A 69 -2.67 -2.63 0.31
N ALA A 70 -2.88 -3.52 -0.66
CA ALA A 70 -2.43 -4.90 -0.54
C ALA A 70 -0.96 -5.05 -0.92
N GLY A 71 -0.21 -5.84 -0.15
CA GLY A 71 1.16 -6.26 -0.45
C GLY A 71 1.23 -7.54 -1.27
N ASN A 72 2.45 -8.09 -1.40
CA ASN A 72 2.69 -9.30 -2.19
C ASN A 72 2.25 -10.59 -1.47
N HIS A 73 2.21 -10.59 -0.14
CA HIS A 73 1.71 -11.70 0.68
C HIS A 73 0.19 -11.71 0.81
N ASP A 74 -0.46 -10.57 0.62
CA ASP A 74 -1.89 -10.44 0.78
C ASP A 74 -2.68 -11.10 -0.36
N SER A 75 -3.90 -11.53 -0.04
CA SER A 75 -4.91 -11.81 -1.05
C SER A 75 -5.61 -10.51 -1.43
N ALA A 76 -5.21 -9.88 -2.53
CA ALA A 76 -5.72 -8.60 -3.00
C ALA A 76 -7.26 -8.52 -2.97
N LYS A 77 -7.96 -9.56 -3.47
CA LYS A 77 -9.43 -9.63 -3.46
C LYS A 77 -10.04 -9.74 -2.05
N ARG A 78 -9.31 -10.32 -1.08
CA ARG A 78 -9.80 -10.40 0.31
C ARG A 78 -9.60 -9.07 1.02
N ILE A 79 -8.48 -8.40 0.77
CA ILE A 79 -8.24 -7.05 1.30
C ILE A 79 -9.26 -6.07 0.74
N ASP A 80 -9.61 -6.19 -0.54
CA ASP A 80 -10.58 -5.32 -1.22
C ASP A 80 -12.05 -5.61 -0.84
N PHE A 81 -12.30 -6.65 -0.06
CA PHE A 81 -13.65 -6.99 0.39
C PHE A 81 -14.28 -5.83 1.18
N ALA A 82 -15.51 -5.47 0.79
CA ALA A 82 -16.27 -4.37 1.39
C ALA A 82 -15.63 -2.97 1.29
N SER A 83 -14.60 -2.76 0.43
CA SER A 83 -13.87 -1.50 0.29
C SER A 83 -14.79 -0.30 0.02
N ASP A 84 -15.87 -0.45 -0.79
CA ASP A 84 -16.82 0.61 -1.07
C ASP A 84 -17.71 0.98 0.14
N ILE A 85 -17.97 0.04 1.03
CA ILE A 85 -18.68 0.29 2.28
C ILE A 85 -17.76 1.02 3.26
N LEU A 86 -16.53 0.50 3.40
CA LEU A 86 -15.51 1.05 4.28
C LEU A 86 -15.08 2.46 3.87
N ALA A 87 -15.08 2.78 2.57
CA ALA A 87 -14.80 4.12 2.08
C ALA A 87 -15.76 5.18 2.63
N LYS A 88 -17.03 4.82 2.93
CA LYS A 88 -18.01 5.72 3.58
C LYS A 88 -17.63 6.04 5.02
N HIS A 89 -16.74 5.24 5.61
CA HIS A 89 -16.21 5.41 6.95
C HIS A 89 -14.71 5.79 6.94
N ARG A 90 -14.27 6.45 5.86
CA ARG A 90 -12.89 6.93 5.70
C ARG A 90 -11.80 5.85 5.74
N VAL A 91 -12.15 4.60 5.46
CA VAL A 91 -11.18 3.52 5.26
C VAL A 91 -11.07 3.26 3.75
N MET A 92 -10.02 3.77 3.15
CA MET A 92 -9.77 3.74 1.71
C MET A 92 -8.84 2.57 1.38
N ILE A 93 -9.37 1.53 0.75
CA ILE A 93 -8.62 0.30 0.44
C ILE A 93 -8.40 0.19 -1.06
N ALA A 94 -7.17 -0.12 -1.47
CA ALA A 94 -6.85 -0.55 -2.82
C ALA A 94 -6.22 -1.95 -2.75
N GLY A 95 -6.99 -2.98 -3.07
CA GLY A 95 -6.51 -4.36 -3.12
C GLY A 95 -5.85 -4.70 -4.45
N MET A 96 -6.37 -4.15 -5.56
CA MET A 96 -5.85 -4.40 -6.91
C MET A 96 -5.36 -3.11 -7.56
N PRO A 97 -4.27 -3.17 -8.36
CA PRO A 97 -3.91 -2.07 -9.25
C PRO A 97 -4.91 -1.96 -10.40
N PRO A 98 -4.85 -0.89 -11.22
CA PRO A 98 -5.65 -0.82 -12.46
C PRO A 98 -5.45 -2.06 -13.33
N LEU A 99 -6.55 -2.69 -13.76
CA LEU A 99 -6.58 -3.89 -14.58
C LEU A 99 -7.07 -3.63 -16.01
N THR A 100 -7.77 -2.51 -16.22
CA THR A 100 -8.31 -2.10 -17.52
C THR A 100 -7.81 -0.71 -17.91
N ARG A 101 -8.00 -0.35 -19.20
CA ARG A 101 -7.54 0.95 -19.72
C ARG A 101 -8.29 2.14 -19.14
N GLU A 102 -9.49 1.92 -18.62
CA GLU A 102 -10.36 2.95 -18.03
C GLU A 102 -10.06 3.19 -16.54
N GLU A 103 -9.46 2.20 -15.90
CA GLU A 103 -9.12 2.31 -14.46
C GLU A 103 -7.84 3.12 -14.25
N THR A 104 -7.81 3.83 -13.12
CA THR A 104 -6.67 4.62 -12.63
C THR A 104 -6.26 4.16 -11.22
N ILE A 105 -5.10 4.60 -10.75
CA ILE A 105 -4.69 4.37 -9.36
C ILE A 105 -5.71 5.05 -8.44
N ARG A 106 -6.18 4.32 -7.41
CA ARG A 106 -7.08 4.89 -6.41
C ARG A 106 -6.38 6.06 -5.72
N LYS A 107 -7.08 7.22 -5.67
CA LYS A 107 -6.52 8.46 -5.15
C LYS A 107 -7.40 9.03 -4.05
N VAL A 108 -6.75 9.58 -3.01
CA VAL A 108 -7.39 10.32 -1.92
C VAL A 108 -6.75 11.71 -1.86
N SER A 109 -7.58 12.76 -1.78
CA SER A 109 -7.09 14.13 -1.72
C SER A 109 -7.42 14.77 -0.38
N PHE A 110 -6.45 15.50 0.15
CA PHE A 110 -6.56 16.36 1.33
C PHE A 110 -6.24 17.79 0.95
N PHE A 111 -6.74 18.74 1.72
CA PHE A 111 -6.52 20.17 1.48
C PHE A 111 -6.08 20.85 2.76
N ASP A 112 -5.01 21.61 2.68
CA ASP A 112 -4.53 22.46 3.76
C ASP A 112 -4.25 23.89 3.29
N ALA A 113 -3.63 24.73 4.13
CA ALA A 113 -3.28 26.10 3.81
C ALA A 113 -2.29 26.25 2.63
N TYR A 114 -1.61 25.18 2.25
CA TYR A 114 -0.61 25.15 1.18
C TYR A 114 -1.14 24.50 -0.12
N GLY A 115 -2.39 24.04 -0.13
CA GLY A 115 -3.06 23.48 -1.30
C GLY A 115 -3.39 21.99 -1.15
N GLU A 116 -3.58 21.31 -2.28
CA GLU A 116 -3.96 19.90 -2.33
C GLU A 116 -2.76 18.96 -2.10
N VAL A 117 -3.01 17.92 -1.32
CA VAL A 117 -2.15 16.73 -1.18
C VAL A 117 -2.88 15.54 -1.80
N CYS A 118 -2.30 14.92 -2.80
CA CYS A 118 -2.84 13.74 -3.46
C CYS A 118 -2.11 12.49 -2.98
N ILE A 119 -2.83 11.53 -2.39
CA ILE A 119 -2.28 10.23 -1.99
C ILE A 119 -2.73 9.18 -3.00
N TYR A 120 -1.78 8.57 -3.70
CA TYR A 120 -1.99 7.52 -4.67
C TYR A 120 -1.77 6.16 -4.00
N LEU A 121 -2.77 5.29 -4.06
CA LEU A 121 -2.76 3.97 -3.43
C LEU A 121 -2.45 2.91 -4.48
N LEU A 122 -1.17 2.55 -4.64
CA LEU A 122 -0.70 1.56 -5.60
C LEU A 122 -0.35 0.25 -4.87
N PRO A 123 -1.26 -0.75 -4.85
CA PRO A 123 -0.96 -2.06 -4.29
C PRO A 123 0.13 -2.78 -5.10
N PHE A 124 0.58 -3.94 -4.62
CA PHE A 124 1.60 -4.73 -5.29
C PHE A 124 1.22 -5.05 -6.74
N VAL A 125 2.05 -4.61 -7.68
CA VAL A 125 1.86 -4.78 -9.12
C VAL A 125 2.65 -5.99 -9.64
N LYS A 126 1.98 -6.89 -10.35
CA LYS A 126 2.62 -7.99 -11.09
C LYS A 126 2.49 -7.75 -12.59
N PRO A 127 3.47 -8.15 -13.42
CA PRO A 127 3.37 -8.04 -14.87
C PRO A 127 2.07 -8.63 -15.43
N SER A 128 1.58 -9.72 -14.83
CA SER A 128 0.33 -10.36 -15.23
C SER A 128 -0.92 -9.50 -15.03
N TYR A 129 -0.89 -8.51 -14.13
CA TYR A 129 -2.04 -7.64 -13.86
C TYR A 129 -2.23 -6.57 -14.93
N VAL A 130 -1.14 -6.13 -15.53
CA VAL A 130 -1.13 -4.98 -16.46
C VAL A 130 -1.22 -5.36 -17.95
N ARG A 131 -1.38 -6.65 -18.28
CA ARG A 131 -1.42 -7.15 -19.66
C ARG A 131 -2.49 -6.50 -20.54
N ASN A 132 -3.59 -6.05 -19.95
CA ASN A 132 -4.70 -5.43 -20.67
C ASN A 132 -4.58 -3.91 -20.76
N LEU A 133 -3.56 -3.31 -20.12
CA LEU A 133 -3.42 -1.86 -20.07
C LEU A 133 -2.81 -1.26 -21.35
N ASN A 134 -2.01 -2.04 -22.06
CA ASN A 134 -1.46 -1.68 -23.36
C ASN A 134 -1.32 -2.93 -24.27
N ASP A 135 -0.83 -2.73 -25.49
CA ASP A 135 -0.63 -3.81 -26.48
C ASP A 135 0.81 -4.37 -26.44
N SER A 136 1.67 -3.89 -25.53
CA SER A 136 3.05 -4.35 -25.39
C SER A 136 3.12 -5.56 -24.45
N ASP A 137 4.09 -6.43 -24.69
CA ASP A 137 4.35 -7.57 -23.82
C ASP A 137 5.18 -7.12 -22.61
N ILE A 138 4.50 -6.91 -21.49
CA ILE A 138 5.08 -6.51 -20.21
C ILE A 138 5.54 -7.76 -19.45
N THR A 139 6.83 -7.85 -19.17
CA THR A 139 7.44 -9.05 -18.60
C THR A 139 8.11 -8.79 -17.25
N THR A 140 8.53 -7.56 -16.97
CA THR A 140 9.21 -7.17 -15.73
C THR A 140 8.33 -6.36 -14.80
N TYR A 141 8.67 -6.35 -13.51
CA TYR A 141 7.97 -5.53 -12.52
C TYR A 141 8.23 -4.03 -12.75
N ASP A 142 9.44 -3.66 -13.20
CA ASP A 142 9.76 -2.28 -13.56
C ASP A 142 8.86 -1.75 -14.67
N GLU A 143 8.74 -2.50 -15.78
CA GLU A 143 7.84 -2.14 -16.88
C GLU A 143 6.39 -2.04 -16.43
N ALA A 144 5.96 -2.95 -15.56
CA ALA A 144 4.58 -2.98 -15.06
C ALA A 144 4.25 -1.77 -14.19
N VAL A 145 5.10 -1.43 -13.23
CA VAL A 145 4.91 -0.28 -12.34
C VAL A 145 5.02 1.03 -13.11
N ARG A 146 6.02 1.14 -13.99
CA ARG A 146 6.22 2.31 -14.86
C ARG A 146 4.98 2.57 -15.71
N LEU A 147 4.46 1.54 -16.38
CA LEU A 147 3.25 1.65 -17.18
C LEU A 147 2.06 2.18 -16.37
N VAL A 148 1.86 1.68 -15.15
CA VAL A 148 0.73 2.11 -14.29
C VAL A 148 0.90 3.57 -13.90
N ILE A 149 2.10 3.99 -13.48
CA ILE A 149 2.36 5.36 -13.02
C ILE A 149 2.31 6.38 -14.18
N GLU A 150 2.91 6.07 -15.33
CA GLU A 150 2.93 6.98 -16.51
C GLU A 150 1.53 7.28 -17.06
N ARG A 151 0.56 6.41 -16.81
CA ARG A 151 -0.83 6.62 -17.24
C ARG A 151 -1.62 7.59 -16.38
N GLU A 152 -1.13 7.91 -15.17
CA GLU A 152 -1.89 8.69 -14.19
C GLU A 152 -1.95 10.20 -14.45
N ASN A 153 -1.18 10.74 -15.39
CA ASN A 153 -1.12 12.19 -15.64
C ASN A 153 -0.97 13.00 -14.34
N ILE A 154 0.02 12.65 -13.53
CA ILE A 154 0.25 13.24 -12.21
C ILE A 154 0.54 14.74 -12.36
N ASP A 155 -0.25 15.58 -11.68
CA ASP A 155 -0.05 17.03 -11.63
C ASP A 155 1.07 17.36 -10.62
N THR A 156 2.27 17.59 -11.13
CA THR A 156 3.44 17.91 -10.31
C THR A 156 3.41 19.31 -9.66
N ALA A 157 2.41 20.13 -9.96
CA ALA A 157 2.16 21.37 -9.22
C ALA A 157 1.49 21.14 -7.86
N LYS A 158 0.97 19.93 -7.62
CA LYS A 158 0.40 19.49 -6.35
C LYS A 158 1.44 18.68 -5.57
N ARG A 159 1.17 18.49 -4.28
CA ARG A 159 1.95 17.57 -3.44
C ARG A 159 1.42 16.16 -3.64
N ASN A 160 2.28 15.28 -4.14
CA ASN A 160 1.91 13.91 -4.51
C ASN A 160 2.63 12.91 -3.61
N ILE A 161 1.87 12.04 -2.96
CA ILE A 161 2.36 10.95 -2.12
C ILE A 161 1.99 9.63 -2.79
N LEU A 162 2.96 8.74 -2.94
CA LEU A 162 2.70 7.36 -3.37
C LEU A 162 2.75 6.44 -2.16
N VAL A 163 1.71 5.63 -1.98
CA VAL A 163 1.74 4.46 -1.09
C VAL A 163 1.88 3.24 -1.97
N SER A 164 2.99 2.50 -1.84
CA SER A 164 3.31 1.39 -2.74
C SER A 164 4.01 0.26 -1.99
N HIS A 165 3.88 -0.95 -2.51
CA HIS A 165 4.52 -2.15 -1.95
C HIS A 165 5.32 -2.87 -3.04
N GLN A 166 6.47 -2.32 -3.39
CA GLN A 166 7.37 -2.84 -4.42
C GLN A 166 8.82 -2.82 -3.94
N PHE A 167 9.69 -3.61 -4.58
CA PHE A 167 11.12 -3.61 -4.31
C PHE A 167 11.80 -2.49 -5.13
N TYR A 168 11.84 -1.28 -4.59
CA TYR A 168 12.50 -0.16 -5.25
C TYR A 168 14.01 -0.18 -5.05
N THR A 169 14.76 -0.06 -6.14
CA THR A 169 16.23 -0.03 -6.11
C THR A 169 16.75 1.13 -6.93
N ALA A 170 17.73 1.86 -6.40
CA ALA A 170 18.45 2.85 -7.19
C ALA A 170 19.38 2.13 -8.17
N ALA A 171 19.52 2.66 -9.39
CA ALA A 171 20.39 2.10 -10.42
C ALA A 171 21.80 1.82 -9.87
N GLY A 172 22.24 0.56 -9.97
CA GLY A 172 23.58 0.12 -9.54
C GLY A 172 23.76 -0.11 -8.03
N ARG A 173 22.68 -0.10 -7.22
CA ARG A 173 22.72 -0.49 -5.81
C ARG A 173 21.94 -1.79 -5.61
N GLU A 174 22.56 -2.74 -4.92
CA GLU A 174 21.83 -3.90 -4.38
C GLU A 174 21.05 -3.44 -3.14
N PRO A 175 19.78 -3.86 -2.98
CA PRO A 175 19.01 -3.54 -1.78
C PRO A 175 19.64 -4.19 -0.55
N GLU A 176 19.67 -3.47 0.57
CA GLU A 176 19.94 -4.07 1.87
C GLU A 176 18.72 -4.92 2.24
N THR A 177 18.89 -6.23 2.27
CA THR A 177 17.82 -7.17 2.65
C THR A 177 18.02 -7.64 4.08
N SER A 178 16.91 -7.79 4.82
CA SER A 178 16.95 -8.43 6.13
C SER A 178 17.08 -9.96 6.00
N ASP A 179 17.59 -10.63 7.03
CA ASP A 179 17.72 -12.10 7.06
C ASP A 179 16.37 -12.83 6.95
N SER A 180 15.26 -12.13 7.16
CA SER A 180 13.90 -12.66 7.05
C SER A 180 13.30 -12.56 5.65
N GLU A 181 13.92 -11.82 4.73
CA GLU A 181 13.46 -11.68 3.36
C GLU A 181 13.94 -12.83 2.50
N ILE A 182 13.02 -13.50 1.82
CA ILE A 182 13.35 -14.53 0.85
C ILE A 182 13.89 -13.83 -0.40
N ARG A 183 15.22 -13.93 -0.62
CA ARG A 183 15.81 -13.47 -1.88
C ARG A 183 15.29 -14.32 -3.03
N MET A 184 14.47 -13.74 -3.90
CA MET A 184 14.30 -14.31 -5.23
C MET A 184 15.59 -14.06 -6.04
N VAL A 185 16.24 -15.15 -6.42
CA VAL A 185 17.49 -15.12 -7.19
C VAL A 185 17.21 -14.45 -8.54
N GLY A 186 17.86 -13.30 -8.79
CA GLY A 186 17.87 -12.69 -10.13
C GLY A 186 17.32 -11.28 -10.25
N GLY A 187 16.89 -10.60 -9.17
CA GLY A 187 16.47 -9.19 -9.25
C GLY A 187 15.23 -8.91 -10.14
N ILE A 188 14.46 -9.94 -10.46
CA ILE A 188 13.32 -9.86 -11.40
C ILE A 188 12.19 -8.96 -10.90
N GLU A 189 12.09 -8.77 -9.57
CA GLU A 189 11.04 -7.97 -8.93
C GLU A 189 11.45 -6.51 -8.66
N ASN A 190 12.67 -6.12 -8.98
CA ASN A 190 13.17 -4.78 -8.74
C ASN A 190 12.52 -3.76 -9.66
N VAL A 191 12.20 -2.60 -9.10
CA VAL A 191 11.68 -1.43 -9.78
C VAL A 191 12.67 -0.28 -9.61
N ASP A 192 13.03 0.40 -10.69
CA ASP A 192 13.96 1.55 -10.61
C ASP A 192 13.26 2.72 -9.90
N THR A 193 13.95 3.30 -8.91
CA THR A 193 13.47 4.48 -8.16
C THR A 193 13.19 5.69 -9.04
N ALA A 194 13.69 5.76 -10.27
CA ALA A 194 13.38 6.82 -11.22
C ALA A 194 11.88 6.95 -11.52
N VAL A 195 11.11 5.87 -11.37
CA VAL A 195 9.64 5.90 -11.54
C VAL A 195 8.94 6.75 -10.47
N LEU A 196 9.61 7.04 -9.36
CA LEU A 196 9.07 7.82 -8.24
C LEU A 196 9.23 9.34 -8.41
N GLU A 197 9.93 9.81 -9.46
CA GLU A 197 10.18 11.24 -9.70
C GLU A 197 8.93 12.16 -9.66
N PRO A 198 7.72 11.72 -10.08
CA PRO A 198 6.53 12.55 -9.98
C PRO A 198 5.98 12.76 -8.57
N PHE A 199 6.53 12.06 -7.57
CA PHE A 199 6.04 12.07 -6.20
C PHE A 199 7.01 12.79 -5.26
N ASP A 200 6.46 13.61 -4.35
CA ASP A 200 7.24 14.31 -3.32
C ASP A 200 7.64 13.35 -2.18
N TYR A 201 6.86 12.27 -1.98
CA TYR A 201 7.11 11.24 -0.99
C TYR A 201 6.57 9.88 -1.46
N ALA A 202 7.27 8.81 -1.13
CA ALA A 202 6.81 7.43 -1.31
C ALA A 202 6.96 6.65 0.02
N ALA A 203 5.87 5.94 0.41
CA ALA A 203 5.79 5.07 1.58
C ALA A 203 5.66 3.61 1.15
#